data_418662d60bb42520e0e0ca3529f33269
#
_entry.id   418662d60bb42520e0e0ca3529f33269
#
_cell.length_a   1.000
_cell.length_b   1.000
_cell.length_c   1.000
_cell.angle_alpha   90.00
_cell.angle_beta   90.00
_cell.angle_gamma   90.00
#
_symmetry.space_group_name_H-M   'P 1'
#
loop_
_entity.id
_entity.type
_entity.pdbx_description
1 polymer ?
#
loop_
_entity_poly.entity_id
_entity_poly.type
_entity_poly.pdbx_seq_one_letter_code
_entity_poly.pdbx_strand_id
1 'polypeptide(L)'
;MNLNDYIKSYTEYAEYIDLSANSIHTYIENVIKFFNTVNKNVEDIKKADVNMYLMKYKDGHAYSTLEIMVRSLSSFYNIILDELQLVDMVNPMVGIKLPRRKEEQEHHIAISKDDIMAIIRHAKNVREKAMIMLYFTTGIRYCELSNITLEQYQNRVEGKITLEVTKGSKERDIYISDSVASVIDEYINTIRKDGKWLFMSNQSTQIDGQSFSRTLKCLARRAGLDDEIVVKISNHCLRSSFASYNINNGTPVAVVAKAMGHKSGISVVLNNYYHENKEDVKNMMLNMVG
;
A
#
# COMPACT_ATOMS: atom_id res chain seq x y z
N MET A 1 33.86 -1.63 -14.18
CA MET A 1 32.52 -2.12 -14.61
C MET A 1 31.66 -0.92 -15.00
N ASN A 2 30.72 -1.07 -15.92
CA ASN A 2 29.74 -0.01 -16.17
C ASN A 2 28.53 -0.13 -15.22
N LEU A 3 27.69 0.91 -15.15
CA LEU A 3 26.52 0.91 -14.24
C LEU A 3 25.58 -0.28 -14.48
N ASN A 4 25.41 -0.72 -15.75
CA ASN A 4 24.51 -1.83 -16.06
C ASN A 4 25.04 -3.16 -15.54
N ASP A 5 26.36 -3.35 -15.48
CA ASP A 5 26.98 -4.53 -14.89
C ASP A 5 26.69 -4.59 -13.38
N TYR A 6 26.80 -3.47 -12.69
CA TYR A 6 26.46 -3.38 -11.27
C TYR A 6 24.98 -3.60 -10.99
N ILE A 7 24.09 -3.05 -11.85
CA ILE A 7 22.65 -3.25 -11.72
C ILE A 7 22.29 -4.73 -11.93
N LYS A 8 22.95 -5.40 -12.85
CA LYS A 8 22.74 -6.84 -13.10
C LYS A 8 23.12 -7.66 -11.86
N SER A 9 24.32 -7.49 -11.33
CA SER A 9 24.76 -8.17 -10.10
C SER A 9 23.85 -7.88 -8.92
N TYR A 10 23.44 -6.61 -8.75
CA TYR A 10 22.48 -6.22 -7.74
C TYR A 10 21.14 -6.97 -7.89
N THR A 11 20.63 -7.07 -9.11
CA THR A 11 19.33 -7.70 -9.38
C THR A 11 19.39 -9.19 -9.05
N GLU A 12 20.41 -9.90 -9.53
CA GLU A 12 20.61 -11.33 -9.29
C GLU A 12 20.67 -11.64 -7.78
N TYR A 13 21.43 -10.85 -7.02
CA TYR A 13 21.53 -11.06 -5.57
C TYR A 13 20.26 -10.63 -4.83
N ALA A 14 19.62 -9.53 -5.22
CA ALA A 14 18.38 -9.06 -4.62
C ALA A 14 17.24 -10.07 -4.81
N GLU A 15 17.20 -10.78 -5.95
CA GLU A 15 16.28 -11.90 -6.19
C GLU A 15 16.63 -13.10 -5.30
N TYR A 16 17.91 -13.44 -5.17
CA TYR A 16 18.40 -14.53 -4.32
C TYR A 16 18.01 -14.34 -2.85
N ILE A 17 18.11 -13.13 -2.31
CA ILE A 17 17.68 -12.81 -0.94
C ILE A 17 16.19 -12.53 -0.80
N ASP A 18 15.41 -12.89 -1.82
CA ASP A 18 13.97 -12.76 -1.81
C ASP A 18 13.42 -11.32 -1.71
N LEU A 19 14.14 -10.31 -2.17
CA LEU A 19 13.56 -8.97 -2.31
C LEU A 19 12.39 -9.00 -3.30
N SER A 20 11.31 -8.26 -3.02
CA SER A 20 10.16 -8.28 -3.92
C SER A 20 10.50 -7.64 -5.29
N ALA A 21 9.98 -8.19 -6.39
CA ALA A 21 10.19 -7.65 -7.74
C ALA A 21 9.87 -6.15 -7.83
N ASN A 22 8.81 -5.71 -7.15
CA ASN A 22 8.43 -4.29 -7.11
C ASN A 22 9.46 -3.44 -6.35
N SER A 23 10.06 -3.97 -5.28
CA SER A 23 11.14 -3.28 -4.55
C SER A 23 12.39 -3.19 -5.41
N ILE A 24 12.78 -4.28 -6.07
CA ILE A 24 13.92 -4.33 -6.98
C ILE A 24 13.75 -3.28 -8.08
N HIS A 25 12.60 -3.28 -8.75
CA HIS A 25 12.29 -2.30 -9.80
C HIS A 25 12.42 -0.85 -9.29
N THR A 26 11.75 -0.53 -8.18
CA THR A 26 11.80 0.81 -7.59
C THR A 26 13.23 1.24 -7.20
N TYR A 27 14.02 0.30 -6.66
CA TYR A 27 15.37 0.60 -6.23
C TYR A 27 16.30 0.84 -7.43
N ILE A 28 16.16 0.03 -8.48
CA ILE A 28 16.92 0.21 -9.73
C ILE A 28 16.57 1.55 -10.38
N GLU A 29 15.29 1.91 -10.48
CA GLU A 29 14.90 3.22 -11.04
C GLU A 29 15.51 4.39 -10.27
N ASN A 30 15.54 4.31 -8.94
CA ASN A 30 16.15 5.33 -8.09
C ASN A 30 17.68 5.38 -8.27
N VAL A 31 18.33 4.23 -8.38
CA VAL A 31 19.78 4.14 -8.67
C VAL A 31 20.09 4.78 -10.01
N ILE A 32 19.37 4.41 -11.07
CA ILE A 32 19.54 5.01 -12.41
C ILE A 32 19.34 6.52 -12.38
N LYS A 33 18.29 6.99 -11.69
CA LYS A 33 18.01 8.43 -11.54
C LYS A 33 19.16 9.17 -10.85
N PHE A 34 19.72 8.58 -9.80
CA PHE A 34 20.88 9.14 -9.09
C PHE A 34 22.09 9.26 -10.01
N PHE A 35 22.50 8.18 -10.68
CA PHE A 35 23.69 8.16 -11.53
C PHE A 35 23.55 9.07 -12.75
N ASN A 36 22.39 9.13 -13.37
CA ASN A 36 22.11 10.07 -14.46
C ASN A 36 22.22 11.55 -14.02
N THR A 37 21.96 11.83 -12.75
CA THR A 37 22.04 13.20 -12.22
C THR A 37 23.47 13.56 -11.81
N VAL A 38 24.19 12.64 -11.14
CA VAL A 38 25.54 12.89 -10.62
C VAL A 38 26.59 12.76 -11.71
N ASN A 39 26.35 11.95 -12.74
CA ASN A 39 27.22 11.72 -13.90
C ASN A 39 28.65 11.32 -13.52
N LYS A 40 28.79 10.34 -12.63
CA LYS A 40 30.05 9.73 -12.19
C LYS A 40 29.96 8.21 -12.27
N ASN A 41 31.13 7.52 -12.32
CA ASN A 41 31.12 6.06 -12.19
C ASN A 41 30.77 5.63 -10.76
N VAL A 42 30.37 4.37 -10.61
CA VAL A 42 29.94 3.81 -9.32
C VAL A 42 31.06 3.90 -8.28
N GLU A 43 32.28 3.63 -8.69
CA GLU A 43 33.49 3.62 -7.86
C GLU A 43 33.94 5.03 -7.43
N ASP A 44 33.57 6.07 -8.20
CA ASP A 44 33.99 7.46 -7.99
C ASP A 44 33.05 8.24 -7.07
N ILE A 45 31.92 7.64 -6.69
CA ILE A 45 30.93 8.27 -5.82
C ILE A 45 31.46 8.38 -4.39
N LYS A 46 31.43 9.60 -3.87
CA LYS A 46 31.78 9.91 -2.48
C LYS A 46 30.54 10.30 -1.69
N LYS A 47 30.61 10.18 -0.38
CA LYS A 47 29.54 10.64 0.54
C LYS A 47 29.10 12.07 0.27
N ALA A 48 30.03 12.96 -0.14
CA ALA A 48 29.69 14.34 -0.49
C ALA A 48 28.76 14.43 -1.70
N ASP A 49 28.94 13.58 -2.71
CA ASP A 49 28.06 13.54 -3.90
C ASP A 49 26.66 13.10 -3.53
N VAL A 50 26.55 12.06 -2.69
CA VAL A 50 25.25 11.59 -2.18
C VAL A 50 24.55 12.67 -1.37
N ASN A 51 25.24 13.33 -0.45
CA ASN A 51 24.66 14.40 0.35
C ASN A 51 24.17 15.56 -0.54
N MET A 52 24.99 15.99 -1.50
CA MET A 52 24.62 17.08 -2.41
C MET A 52 23.40 16.73 -3.26
N TYR A 53 23.32 15.49 -3.76
CA TYR A 53 22.16 15.00 -4.48
C TYR A 53 20.91 14.98 -3.60
N LEU A 54 20.98 14.40 -2.39
CA LEU A 54 19.86 14.29 -1.49
C LEU A 54 19.36 15.65 -0.99
N MET A 55 20.25 16.62 -0.79
CA MET A 55 19.85 17.99 -0.45
C MET A 55 19.00 18.62 -1.55
N LYS A 56 19.41 18.50 -2.82
CA LYS A 56 18.63 18.98 -3.97
C LYS A 56 17.35 18.18 -4.16
N TYR A 57 17.42 16.86 -4.00
CA TYR A 57 16.28 15.97 -4.18
C TYR A 57 15.15 16.25 -3.18
N LYS A 58 15.51 16.62 -1.94
CA LYS A 58 14.55 16.99 -0.90
C LYS A 58 13.65 18.16 -1.28
N ASP A 59 14.14 19.14 -2.05
CA ASP A 59 13.43 20.38 -2.34
C ASP A 59 12.23 20.19 -3.30
N GLY A 60 11.95 19.02 -3.79
CA GLY A 60 10.81 18.77 -4.68
C GLY A 60 10.05 17.49 -4.34
N HIS A 61 10.40 16.83 -3.24
CA HIS A 61 9.86 15.50 -2.94
C HIS A 61 9.44 15.37 -1.48
N ALA A 62 8.36 14.60 -1.26
CA ALA A 62 7.92 14.25 0.08
C ALA A 62 9.00 13.46 0.86
N TYR A 63 8.95 13.55 2.18
CA TYR A 63 9.90 12.84 3.06
C TYR A 63 9.95 11.33 2.80
N SER A 64 8.79 10.70 2.59
CA SER A 64 8.69 9.28 2.25
C SER A 64 9.41 8.92 0.95
N THR A 65 9.35 9.79 -0.05
CA THR A 65 10.06 9.62 -1.34
C THR A 65 11.58 9.73 -1.15
N LEU A 66 12.03 10.70 -0.32
CA LEU A 66 13.43 10.84 0.05
C LEU A 66 13.94 9.61 0.82
N GLU A 67 13.14 9.09 1.75
CA GLU A 67 13.47 7.88 2.51
C GLU A 67 13.65 6.66 1.59
N ILE A 68 12.74 6.48 0.61
CA ILE A 68 12.86 5.40 -0.38
C ILE A 68 14.12 5.58 -1.23
N MET A 69 14.47 6.80 -1.65
CA MET A 69 15.71 7.08 -2.40
C MET A 69 16.93 6.68 -1.60
N VAL A 70 17.04 7.09 -0.33
CA VAL A 70 18.17 6.71 0.55
C VAL A 70 18.22 5.20 0.75
N ARG A 71 17.07 4.55 0.96
CA ARG A 71 16.99 3.09 1.10
C ARG A 71 17.43 2.37 -0.17
N SER A 72 17.05 2.86 -1.34
CA SER A 72 17.45 2.31 -2.64
C SER A 72 18.96 2.35 -2.83
N LEU A 73 19.57 3.51 -2.61
CA LEU A 73 21.02 3.68 -2.72
C LEU A 73 21.79 2.86 -1.68
N SER A 74 21.29 2.81 -0.43
CA SER A 74 21.90 1.99 0.62
C SER A 74 21.84 0.50 0.28
N SER A 75 20.70 0.01 -0.20
CA SER A 75 20.55 -1.38 -0.63
C SER A 75 21.50 -1.71 -1.77
N PHE A 76 21.58 -0.84 -2.77
CA PHE A 76 22.45 -1.02 -3.92
C PHE A 76 23.94 -1.11 -3.50
N TYR A 77 24.44 -0.12 -2.78
CA TYR A 77 25.85 -0.11 -2.37
C TYR A 77 26.21 -1.24 -1.40
N ASN A 78 25.31 -1.57 -0.46
CA ASN A 78 25.58 -2.68 0.46
C ASN A 78 25.70 -4.01 -0.28
N ILE A 79 24.83 -4.27 -1.24
CA ILE A 79 24.83 -5.53 -2.00
C ILE A 79 26.02 -5.61 -2.95
N ILE A 80 26.28 -4.57 -3.76
CA ILE A 80 27.39 -4.64 -4.73
C ILE A 80 28.76 -4.70 -4.08
N LEU A 81 28.96 -4.05 -2.92
CA LEU A 81 30.22 -4.09 -2.21
C LEU A 81 30.49 -5.46 -1.61
N ASP A 82 29.48 -6.09 -1.06
CA ASP A 82 29.56 -7.42 -0.47
C ASP A 82 29.70 -8.50 -1.55
N GLU A 83 28.79 -8.51 -2.51
CA GLU A 83 28.74 -9.54 -3.56
C GLU A 83 29.95 -9.52 -4.49
N LEU A 84 30.43 -8.36 -4.88
CA LEU A 84 31.58 -8.22 -5.77
C LEU A 84 32.92 -8.11 -5.00
N GLN A 85 32.91 -8.27 -3.68
CA GLN A 85 34.07 -8.19 -2.78
C GLN A 85 34.95 -6.95 -3.04
N LEU A 86 34.31 -5.79 -3.23
CA LEU A 86 35.01 -4.53 -3.54
C LEU A 86 35.62 -3.92 -2.27
N VAL A 87 36.59 -4.61 -1.69
CA VAL A 87 37.21 -4.27 -0.38
C VAL A 87 37.86 -2.91 -0.32
N ASP A 88 38.36 -2.40 -1.46
CA ASP A 88 39.00 -1.07 -1.55
C ASP A 88 38.00 0.07 -1.74
N MET A 89 36.73 -0.23 -1.96
CA MET A 89 35.69 0.76 -2.21
C MET A 89 34.98 1.14 -0.92
N VAL A 90 35.04 2.41 -0.55
CA VAL A 90 34.35 2.93 0.62
C VAL A 90 32.85 3.11 0.27
N ASN A 91 31.97 2.50 1.08
CA ASN A 91 30.53 2.68 0.90
C ASN A 91 30.12 4.13 1.12
N PRO A 92 29.67 4.86 0.08
CA PRO A 92 29.31 6.27 0.20
C PRO A 92 28.06 6.53 1.03
N MET A 93 27.28 5.48 1.34
CA MET A 93 26.06 5.57 2.14
C MET A 93 26.31 5.52 3.64
N VAL A 94 27.51 5.15 4.08
CA VAL A 94 27.85 5.08 5.52
C VAL A 94 27.69 6.45 6.19
N GLY A 95 26.83 6.49 7.21
CA GLY A 95 26.55 7.71 7.98
C GLY A 95 25.78 8.79 7.21
N ILE A 96 25.11 8.45 6.11
CA ILE A 96 24.06 9.30 5.52
C ILE A 96 22.90 9.37 6.52
N LYS A 97 22.45 10.59 6.82
CA LYS A 97 21.32 10.83 7.74
C LYS A 97 20.17 11.48 6.99
N LEU A 98 18.99 10.94 7.20
CA LEU A 98 17.76 11.61 6.78
C LEU A 98 17.50 12.83 7.67
N PRO A 99 16.93 13.92 7.14
CA PRO A 99 16.45 15.03 7.97
C PRO A 99 15.42 14.51 8.96
N ARG A 100 15.21 15.23 10.07
CA ARG A 100 14.12 14.88 10.97
C ARG A 100 12.80 14.99 10.23
N ARG A 101 11.98 13.96 10.34
CA ARG A 101 10.61 13.99 9.83
C ARG A 101 9.86 15.08 10.57
N LYS A 102 9.37 16.10 9.86
CA LYS A 102 8.37 16.98 10.45
C LYS A 102 7.12 16.15 10.66
N GLU A 103 6.48 16.29 11.82
CA GLU A 103 5.24 15.58 12.16
C GLU A 103 4.03 16.14 11.38
N GLU A 104 4.13 16.22 10.08
CA GLU A 104 2.96 16.27 9.23
C GLU A 104 2.50 14.83 9.10
N GLN A 105 1.60 14.44 9.97
CA GLN A 105 0.90 13.17 9.84
C GLN A 105 0.04 13.28 8.57
N GLU A 106 0.56 12.80 7.45
CA GLU A 106 -0.29 12.49 6.30
C GLU A 106 -1.19 11.32 6.72
N HIS A 107 -2.28 11.63 7.41
CA HIS A 107 -3.31 10.65 7.70
C HIS A 107 -3.95 10.22 6.38
N HIS A 108 -3.98 8.93 6.16
CA HIS A 108 -4.78 8.40 5.06
C HIS A 108 -6.23 8.84 5.25
N ILE A 109 -6.79 9.51 4.25
CA ILE A 109 -8.20 9.93 4.31
C ILE A 109 -9.08 8.69 4.51
N ALA A 110 -9.91 8.77 5.54
CA ALA A 110 -11.08 7.92 5.68
C ALA A 110 -12.29 8.65 5.09
N ILE A 111 -13.04 7.97 4.27
CA ILE A 111 -14.29 8.47 3.66
C ILE A 111 -15.44 7.98 4.55
N SER A 112 -16.48 8.81 4.74
CA SER A 112 -17.64 8.42 5.52
C SER A 112 -18.35 7.20 4.91
N LYS A 113 -19.08 6.45 5.74
CA LYS A 113 -19.90 5.34 5.24
C LYS A 113 -20.94 5.81 4.21
N ASP A 114 -21.53 6.97 4.43
CA ASP A 114 -22.59 7.52 3.54
C ASP A 114 -21.99 7.89 2.18
N ASP A 115 -20.81 8.47 2.15
CA ASP A 115 -20.07 8.77 0.91
C ASP A 115 -19.67 7.50 0.17
N ILE A 116 -19.22 6.47 0.88
CA ILE A 116 -18.91 5.17 0.27
C ILE A 116 -20.18 4.55 -0.33
N MET A 117 -21.31 4.61 0.37
CA MET A 117 -22.59 4.14 -0.15
C MET A 117 -23.04 4.97 -1.36
N ALA A 118 -22.76 6.27 -1.39
CA ALA A 118 -22.99 7.12 -2.55
C ALA A 118 -22.11 6.68 -3.73
N ILE A 119 -20.82 6.45 -3.50
CA ILE A 119 -19.89 5.93 -4.52
C ILE A 119 -20.38 4.59 -5.10
N ILE A 120 -20.82 3.66 -4.23
CA ILE A 120 -21.38 2.35 -4.63
C ILE A 120 -22.62 2.51 -5.51
N ARG A 121 -23.53 3.44 -5.19
CA ARG A 121 -24.73 3.70 -6.02
C ARG A 121 -24.40 4.24 -7.42
N HIS A 122 -23.23 4.89 -7.59
CA HIS A 122 -22.76 5.42 -8.86
C HIS A 122 -21.82 4.47 -9.63
N ALA A 123 -21.59 3.24 -9.11
CA ALA A 123 -20.84 2.22 -9.82
C ALA A 123 -21.45 1.95 -11.20
N LYS A 124 -20.59 1.89 -12.23
CA LYS A 124 -21.03 1.73 -13.62
C LYS A 124 -21.49 0.31 -13.95
N ASN A 125 -20.99 -0.64 -13.20
CA ASN A 125 -21.27 -2.07 -13.39
C ASN A 125 -21.14 -2.82 -12.06
N VAL A 126 -21.64 -4.04 -12.06
CA VAL A 126 -21.66 -4.90 -10.87
C VAL A 126 -20.25 -5.28 -10.39
N ARG A 127 -19.25 -5.32 -11.27
CA ARG A 127 -17.83 -5.56 -10.87
C ARG A 127 -17.30 -4.44 -9.97
N GLU A 128 -17.49 -3.19 -10.38
CA GLU A 128 -17.05 -2.03 -9.56
C GLU A 128 -17.76 -2.03 -8.22
N LYS A 129 -19.06 -2.28 -8.20
CA LYS A 129 -19.86 -2.40 -6.98
C LYS A 129 -19.34 -3.50 -6.06
N ALA A 130 -19.12 -4.70 -6.59
CA ALA A 130 -18.62 -5.86 -5.85
C ALA A 130 -17.23 -5.58 -5.24
N MET A 131 -16.31 -5.01 -6.02
CA MET A 131 -14.95 -4.66 -5.56
C MET A 131 -14.99 -3.66 -4.41
N ILE A 132 -15.77 -2.58 -4.54
CA ILE A 132 -15.84 -1.53 -3.51
C ILE A 132 -16.47 -2.09 -2.23
N MET A 133 -17.56 -2.87 -2.35
CA MET A 133 -18.21 -3.50 -1.21
C MET A 133 -17.27 -4.46 -0.48
N LEU A 134 -16.62 -5.37 -1.19
CA LEU A 134 -15.68 -6.32 -0.59
C LEU A 134 -14.52 -5.59 0.11
N TYR A 135 -13.96 -4.58 -0.55
CA TYR A 135 -12.84 -3.81 -0.01
C TYR A 135 -13.21 -3.07 1.27
N PHE A 136 -14.33 -2.37 1.26
CA PHE A 136 -14.80 -1.59 2.41
C PHE A 136 -15.24 -2.47 3.58
N THR A 137 -15.90 -3.59 3.33
CA THR A 137 -16.44 -4.44 4.40
C THR A 137 -15.41 -5.36 5.05
N THR A 138 -14.27 -5.61 4.40
CA THR A 138 -13.24 -6.51 4.92
C THR A 138 -11.93 -5.81 5.29
N GLY A 139 -11.74 -4.56 4.86
CA GLY A 139 -10.47 -3.85 5.04
C GLY A 139 -9.27 -4.54 4.40
N ILE A 140 -9.48 -5.37 3.39
CA ILE A 140 -8.46 -6.11 2.66
C ILE A 140 -7.41 -5.17 2.04
N ARG A 141 -6.15 -5.62 1.83
CA ARG A 141 -5.18 -4.86 1.03
C ARG A 141 -5.50 -4.98 -0.45
N TYR A 142 -5.13 -3.96 -1.24
CA TYR A 142 -5.37 -4.03 -2.68
C TYR A 142 -4.70 -5.25 -3.33
N CYS A 143 -3.46 -5.56 -2.97
CA CYS A 143 -2.77 -6.74 -3.49
C CYS A 143 -3.45 -8.05 -3.10
N GLU A 144 -4.05 -8.12 -1.92
CA GLU A 144 -4.85 -9.29 -1.49
C GLU A 144 -6.14 -9.39 -2.32
N LEU A 145 -6.87 -8.26 -2.48
CA LEU A 145 -8.08 -8.21 -3.32
C LEU A 145 -7.82 -8.67 -4.75
N SER A 146 -6.74 -8.18 -5.36
CA SER A 146 -6.40 -8.50 -6.74
C SER A 146 -5.93 -9.95 -6.93
N ASN A 147 -5.48 -10.59 -5.86
CA ASN A 147 -4.99 -11.97 -5.84
C ASN A 147 -6.03 -13.02 -5.41
N ILE A 148 -7.23 -12.61 -5.00
CA ILE A 148 -8.29 -13.59 -4.74
C ILE A 148 -8.60 -14.35 -6.03
N THR A 149 -8.55 -15.68 -5.96
CA THR A 149 -8.95 -16.53 -7.08
C THR A 149 -10.45 -16.80 -7.08
N LEU A 150 -10.99 -17.15 -8.24
CA LEU A 150 -12.39 -17.60 -8.32
C LEU A 150 -12.61 -18.85 -7.46
N GLU A 151 -11.65 -19.76 -7.47
CA GLU A 151 -11.71 -20.99 -6.68
C GLU A 151 -11.77 -20.72 -5.17
N GLN A 152 -10.92 -19.82 -4.64
CA GLN A 152 -10.98 -19.43 -3.23
C GLN A 152 -12.36 -18.86 -2.86
N TYR A 153 -12.93 -18.05 -3.72
CA TYR A 153 -14.27 -17.50 -3.50
C TYR A 153 -15.35 -18.58 -3.54
N GLN A 154 -15.30 -19.51 -4.50
CA GLN A 154 -16.27 -20.59 -4.64
C GLN A 154 -16.19 -21.61 -3.50
N ASN A 155 -14.99 -21.87 -2.98
CA ASN A 155 -14.74 -22.78 -1.86
C ASN A 155 -15.01 -22.13 -0.48
N ARG A 156 -15.58 -20.92 -0.43
CA ARG A 156 -15.92 -20.26 0.84
C ARG A 156 -16.93 -21.06 1.64
N VAL A 157 -16.73 -21.10 2.95
CA VAL A 157 -17.65 -21.74 3.91
C VAL A 157 -18.11 -20.67 4.88
N GLU A 158 -19.40 -20.50 5.06
CA GLU A 158 -19.98 -19.50 5.97
C GLU A 158 -19.43 -18.07 5.73
N GLY A 159 -19.25 -17.71 4.47
CA GLY A 159 -18.71 -16.40 4.08
C GLY A 159 -17.19 -16.24 4.30
N LYS A 160 -16.50 -17.27 4.78
CA LYS A 160 -15.07 -17.25 5.03
C LYS A 160 -14.28 -17.50 3.74
N ILE A 161 -13.36 -16.58 3.41
CA ILE A 161 -12.40 -16.73 2.32
C ILE A 161 -11.00 -16.69 2.95
N THR A 162 -10.20 -17.73 2.75
CA THR A 162 -8.81 -17.77 3.18
C THR A 162 -7.93 -17.11 2.13
N LEU A 163 -7.23 -16.05 2.53
CA LEU A 163 -6.29 -15.34 1.67
C LEU A 163 -4.94 -16.04 1.74
N GLU A 164 -4.45 -16.46 0.58
CA GLU A 164 -3.11 -17.03 0.47
C GLU A 164 -2.03 -16.00 0.79
N VAL A 165 -0.89 -16.50 1.23
CA VAL A 165 0.27 -15.72 1.62
C VAL A 165 0.85 -15.02 0.40
N THR A 166 0.75 -13.70 0.35
CA THR A 166 1.71 -12.91 -0.42
C THR A 166 3.01 -12.79 0.39
N LYS A 167 4.17 -12.84 -0.28
CA LYS A 167 5.53 -12.82 0.29
C LYS A 167 5.61 -12.10 1.65
N GLY A 168 5.89 -12.84 2.71
CA GLY A 168 6.10 -12.31 4.06
C GLY A 168 4.83 -12.00 4.89
N SER A 169 3.61 -12.29 4.48
CA SER A 169 2.41 -12.29 5.33
C SER A 169 1.99 -13.73 5.69
N LYS A 170 1.29 -13.88 6.82
CA LYS A 170 0.68 -15.17 7.19
C LYS A 170 -0.68 -15.26 6.49
N GLU A 171 -1.13 -16.49 6.22
CA GLU A 171 -2.51 -16.76 5.86
C GLU A 171 -3.47 -16.06 6.82
N ARG A 172 -4.52 -15.50 6.28
CA ARG A 172 -5.60 -14.94 7.09
C ARG A 172 -6.94 -15.11 6.42
N ASP A 173 -7.95 -15.20 7.23
CA ASP A 173 -9.34 -15.27 6.78
C ASP A 173 -9.94 -13.88 6.71
N ILE A 174 -10.76 -13.67 5.70
CA ILE A 174 -11.75 -12.59 5.64
C ILE A 174 -13.14 -13.20 5.63
N TYR A 175 -14.09 -12.44 6.14
CA TYR A 175 -15.50 -12.85 6.20
C TYR A 175 -16.35 -11.86 5.42
N ILE A 176 -17.22 -12.36 4.57
CA ILE A 176 -18.15 -11.56 3.78
C ILE A 176 -19.60 -11.91 4.18
N SER A 177 -20.45 -10.89 4.19
CA SER A 177 -21.87 -11.06 4.40
C SER A 177 -22.58 -11.59 3.13
N ASP A 178 -23.78 -12.15 3.30
CA ASP A 178 -24.59 -12.62 2.17
C ASP A 178 -24.89 -11.50 1.16
N SER A 179 -25.04 -10.26 1.63
CA SER A 179 -25.25 -9.11 0.74
C SER A 179 -24.06 -8.81 -0.15
N VAL A 180 -22.83 -8.98 0.36
CA VAL A 180 -21.60 -8.84 -0.44
C VAL A 180 -21.45 -10.02 -1.38
N ALA A 181 -21.69 -11.24 -0.89
CA ALA A 181 -21.64 -12.45 -1.70
C ALA A 181 -22.62 -12.39 -2.87
N SER A 182 -23.87 -11.95 -2.64
CA SER A 182 -24.88 -11.80 -3.70
C SER A 182 -24.44 -10.89 -4.84
N VAL A 183 -23.78 -9.77 -4.53
CA VAL A 183 -23.27 -8.85 -5.58
C VAL A 183 -22.06 -9.45 -6.32
N ILE A 184 -21.22 -10.21 -5.63
CA ILE A 184 -20.10 -10.92 -6.28
C ILE A 184 -20.65 -12.04 -7.18
N ASP A 185 -21.64 -12.81 -6.72
CA ASP A 185 -22.27 -13.85 -7.50
C ASP A 185 -22.97 -13.29 -8.75
N GLU A 186 -23.64 -12.13 -8.63
CA GLU A 186 -24.18 -11.39 -9.79
C GLU A 186 -23.08 -11.03 -10.78
N TYR A 187 -21.95 -10.51 -10.30
CA TYR A 187 -20.80 -10.20 -11.15
C TYR A 187 -20.27 -11.45 -11.89
N ILE A 188 -20.11 -12.56 -11.17
CA ILE A 188 -19.63 -13.82 -11.74
C ILE A 188 -20.56 -14.31 -12.84
N ASN A 189 -21.87 -14.27 -12.60
CA ASN A 189 -22.87 -14.84 -13.50
C ASN A 189 -23.21 -13.94 -14.71
N THR A 190 -22.84 -12.65 -14.69
CA THR A 190 -23.26 -11.71 -15.74
C THR A 190 -22.11 -11.23 -16.62
N ILE A 191 -21.06 -10.63 -16.05
CA ILE A 191 -20.05 -9.90 -16.83
C ILE A 191 -18.62 -10.36 -16.55
N ARG A 192 -18.40 -11.32 -15.64
CA ARG A 192 -17.06 -11.82 -15.38
C ARG A 192 -16.52 -12.56 -16.60
N LYS A 193 -15.28 -12.27 -16.95
CA LYS A 193 -14.55 -13.00 -18.01
C LYS A 193 -13.84 -14.21 -17.41
N ASP A 194 -13.58 -15.21 -18.24
CA ASP A 194 -12.80 -16.38 -17.83
C ASP A 194 -11.39 -16.02 -17.39
N GLY A 195 -10.89 -16.75 -16.41
CA GLY A 195 -9.57 -16.57 -15.85
C GLY A 195 -9.47 -16.97 -14.38
N LYS A 196 -8.25 -16.99 -13.87
CA LYS A 196 -7.93 -17.44 -12.51
C LYS A 196 -8.51 -16.52 -11.41
N TRP A 197 -8.40 -15.20 -11.62
CA TRP A 197 -8.70 -14.24 -10.56
C TRP A 197 -10.19 -14.00 -10.39
N LEU A 198 -10.65 -13.78 -9.17
CA LEU A 198 -12.05 -13.42 -8.90
C LEU A 198 -12.44 -12.18 -9.69
N PHE A 199 -11.65 -11.11 -9.58
CA PHE A 199 -11.86 -9.87 -10.32
C PHE A 199 -10.90 -9.78 -11.51
N MET A 200 -11.48 -9.76 -12.70
CA MET A 200 -10.74 -9.67 -13.96
C MET A 200 -10.77 -8.25 -14.52
N SER A 201 -9.67 -7.82 -15.12
CA SER A 201 -9.64 -6.57 -15.91
C SER A 201 -10.45 -6.72 -17.21
N ASN A 202 -10.65 -5.59 -17.92
CA ASN A 202 -11.30 -5.65 -19.24
C ASN A 202 -10.49 -6.43 -20.28
N GLN A 203 -9.18 -6.59 -20.03
CA GLN A 203 -8.26 -7.35 -20.91
C GLN A 203 -8.08 -8.81 -20.47
N SER A 204 -8.94 -9.32 -19.57
CA SER A 204 -8.85 -10.67 -19.00
C SER A 204 -7.52 -10.94 -18.26
N THR A 205 -6.93 -9.90 -17.69
CA THR A 205 -5.77 -9.95 -16.81
C THR A 205 -6.17 -9.63 -15.37
N GLN A 206 -5.22 -9.69 -14.47
CA GLN A 206 -5.38 -9.18 -13.10
C GLN A 206 -5.72 -7.68 -13.11
N ILE A 207 -6.56 -7.24 -12.17
CA ILE A 207 -6.90 -5.83 -12.01
C ILE A 207 -5.68 -5.02 -11.57
N ASP A 208 -5.55 -3.80 -12.08
CA ASP A 208 -4.48 -2.86 -11.72
C ASP A 208 -4.95 -1.83 -10.68
N GLY A 209 -4.11 -1.59 -9.65
CA GLY A 209 -4.43 -0.71 -8.53
C GLY A 209 -4.56 0.76 -8.91
N GLN A 210 -3.81 1.22 -9.89
CA GLN A 210 -3.93 2.60 -10.38
C GLN A 210 -5.25 2.80 -11.13
N SER A 211 -5.63 1.81 -11.96
CA SER A 211 -6.93 1.80 -12.64
C SER A 211 -8.08 1.81 -11.65
N PHE A 212 -8.00 1.00 -10.58
CA PHE A 212 -9.04 0.99 -9.56
C PHE A 212 -9.12 2.31 -8.80
N SER A 213 -7.99 2.92 -8.44
CA SER A 213 -7.97 4.26 -7.83
C SER A 213 -8.57 5.34 -8.73
N ARG A 214 -8.30 5.29 -10.05
CA ARG A 214 -8.93 6.21 -11.03
C ARG A 214 -10.43 6.01 -11.11
N THR A 215 -10.88 4.76 -11.09
CA THR A 215 -12.31 4.41 -11.06
C THR A 215 -12.97 4.99 -9.81
N LEU A 216 -12.39 4.79 -8.62
CA LEU A 216 -12.91 5.35 -7.37
C LEU A 216 -13.03 6.88 -7.43
N LYS A 217 -12.00 7.58 -7.92
CA LYS A 217 -12.06 9.05 -8.12
C LYS A 217 -13.18 9.47 -9.06
N CYS A 218 -13.37 8.76 -10.17
CA CYS A 218 -14.45 9.04 -11.12
C CYS A 218 -15.83 8.84 -10.47
N LEU A 219 -16.02 7.77 -9.70
CA LEU A 219 -17.28 7.49 -9.03
C LEU A 219 -17.55 8.49 -7.90
N ALA A 220 -16.53 8.90 -7.14
CA ALA A 220 -16.65 9.92 -6.10
C ALA A 220 -17.09 11.28 -6.68
N ARG A 221 -16.53 11.71 -7.81
CA ARG A 221 -17.01 12.92 -8.51
C ARG A 221 -18.47 12.81 -8.92
N ARG A 222 -18.89 11.65 -9.45
CA ARG A 222 -20.30 11.41 -9.82
C ARG A 222 -21.23 11.37 -8.63
N ALA A 223 -20.74 10.91 -7.50
CA ALA A 223 -21.48 10.90 -6.24
C ALA A 223 -21.57 12.29 -5.58
N GLY A 224 -20.91 13.29 -6.15
CA GLY A 224 -20.95 14.68 -5.66
C GLY A 224 -20.05 14.94 -4.45
N LEU A 225 -19.01 14.14 -4.25
CA LEU A 225 -18.03 14.41 -3.18
C LEU A 225 -17.17 15.62 -3.52
N ASP A 226 -16.75 16.35 -2.48
CA ASP A 226 -15.89 17.53 -2.62
C ASP A 226 -14.58 17.21 -3.35
N ASP A 227 -14.15 18.11 -4.21
CA ASP A 227 -12.93 17.96 -5.01
C ASP A 227 -11.68 17.74 -4.15
N GLU A 228 -11.59 18.36 -2.97
CA GLU A 228 -10.50 18.16 -2.02
C GLU A 228 -10.43 16.70 -1.52
N ILE A 229 -11.57 16.06 -1.31
CA ILE A 229 -11.66 14.64 -0.96
C ILE A 229 -11.29 13.80 -2.17
N VAL A 230 -11.87 14.11 -3.33
CA VAL A 230 -11.68 13.32 -4.56
C VAL A 230 -10.22 13.25 -4.98
N VAL A 231 -9.46 14.36 -4.88
CA VAL A 231 -8.02 14.37 -5.21
C VAL A 231 -7.24 13.36 -4.36
N LYS A 232 -7.59 13.25 -3.09
CA LYS A 232 -6.91 12.37 -2.12
C LYS A 232 -7.41 10.92 -2.14
N ILE A 233 -8.54 10.62 -2.81
CA ILE A 233 -9.07 9.25 -2.90
C ILE A 233 -8.07 8.32 -3.61
N SER A 234 -7.85 7.18 -3.00
CA SER A 234 -7.11 6.05 -3.54
C SER A 234 -7.77 4.74 -3.10
N ASN A 235 -7.30 3.62 -3.62
CA ASN A 235 -7.74 2.32 -3.13
C ASN A 235 -7.50 2.15 -1.62
N HIS A 236 -6.45 2.76 -1.07
CA HIS A 236 -6.14 2.68 0.37
C HIS A 236 -7.19 3.38 1.24
N CYS A 237 -7.90 4.39 0.71
CA CYS A 237 -8.95 5.10 1.46
C CYS A 237 -10.08 4.17 1.93
N LEU A 238 -10.49 3.18 1.12
CA LEU A 238 -11.52 2.22 1.53
C LEU A 238 -11.10 1.40 2.75
N ARG A 239 -9.81 1.02 2.81
CA ARG A 239 -9.25 0.31 3.94
C ARG A 239 -9.15 1.20 5.19
N SER A 240 -8.76 2.48 5.00
CA SER A 240 -8.76 3.48 6.07
C SER A 240 -10.16 3.71 6.60
N SER A 241 -11.16 3.78 5.71
CA SER A 241 -12.57 3.94 6.07
C SER A 241 -13.11 2.73 6.83
N PHE A 242 -12.75 1.51 6.45
CA PHE A 242 -13.07 0.31 7.23
C PHE A 242 -12.54 0.43 8.67
N ALA A 243 -11.27 0.81 8.83
CA ALA A 243 -10.67 0.95 10.14
C ALA A 243 -11.38 2.02 10.98
N SER A 244 -11.47 3.23 10.45
CA SER A 244 -12.08 4.37 11.14
C SER A 244 -13.55 4.12 11.48
N TYR A 245 -14.33 3.54 10.55
CA TYR A 245 -15.72 3.20 10.78
C TYR A 245 -15.88 2.22 11.96
N ASN A 246 -15.11 1.14 11.97
CA ASN A 246 -15.22 0.12 13.02
C ASN A 246 -14.75 0.64 14.38
N ILE A 247 -13.65 1.41 14.42
CA ILE A 247 -13.14 2.02 15.65
C ILE A 247 -14.17 3.01 16.22
N ASN A 248 -14.73 3.89 15.40
CA ASN A 248 -15.74 4.87 15.82
C ASN A 248 -17.06 4.22 16.27
N ASN A 249 -17.34 2.99 15.83
CA ASN A 249 -18.49 2.20 16.32
C ASN A 249 -18.12 1.28 17.50
N GLY A 250 -17.00 1.53 18.18
CA GLY A 250 -16.63 0.85 19.42
C GLY A 250 -15.94 -0.50 19.25
N THR A 251 -15.59 -0.92 18.03
CA THR A 251 -14.81 -2.14 17.85
C THR A 251 -13.39 -1.94 18.42
N PRO A 252 -12.92 -2.84 19.31
CA PRO A 252 -11.57 -2.72 19.86
C PRO A 252 -10.50 -2.65 18.78
N VAL A 253 -9.56 -1.72 18.89
CA VAL A 253 -8.51 -1.47 17.90
C VAL A 253 -7.70 -2.74 17.60
N ALA A 254 -7.49 -3.61 18.59
CA ALA A 254 -6.82 -4.89 18.41
C ALA A 254 -7.56 -5.84 17.46
N VAL A 255 -8.90 -5.85 17.51
CA VAL A 255 -9.75 -6.65 16.62
C VAL A 255 -9.66 -6.10 15.19
N VAL A 256 -9.74 -4.77 15.04
CA VAL A 256 -9.59 -4.12 13.72
C VAL A 256 -8.20 -4.38 13.14
N ALA A 257 -7.13 -4.25 13.93
CA ALA A 257 -5.77 -4.55 13.50
C ALA A 257 -5.60 -5.99 13.02
N LYS A 258 -6.18 -6.95 13.76
CA LYS A 258 -6.19 -8.37 13.39
C LYS A 258 -6.95 -8.61 12.10
N ALA A 259 -8.16 -8.06 11.96
CA ALA A 259 -8.98 -8.16 10.75
C ALA A 259 -8.26 -7.60 9.52
N MET A 260 -7.53 -6.51 9.67
CA MET A 260 -6.71 -5.90 8.61
C MET A 260 -5.41 -6.66 8.33
N GLY A 261 -4.99 -7.61 9.16
CA GLY A 261 -3.73 -8.35 9.00
C GLY A 261 -2.49 -7.47 9.17
N HIS A 262 -2.49 -6.56 10.15
CA HIS A 262 -1.31 -5.78 10.51
C HIS A 262 -0.34 -6.61 11.36
N LYS A 263 0.87 -6.89 10.83
CA LYS A 263 1.93 -7.61 11.55
C LYS A 263 2.47 -6.85 12.76
N SER A 264 2.60 -5.53 12.61
CA SER A 264 3.11 -4.62 13.64
C SER A 264 2.06 -4.30 14.73
N GLY A 265 0.90 -4.97 14.69
CA GLY A 265 -0.12 -4.87 15.71
C GLY A 265 -0.85 -3.52 15.77
N ILE A 266 -1.27 -3.20 16.99
CA ILE A 266 -2.17 -2.07 17.33
C ILE A 266 -1.56 -0.71 16.98
N SER A 267 -0.24 -0.54 17.13
CA SER A 267 0.43 0.76 16.94
C SER A 267 0.24 1.35 15.54
N VAL A 268 0.24 0.53 14.49
CA VAL A 268 0.02 1.01 13.11
C VAL A 268 -1.42 1.48 12.92
N VAL A 269 -2.39 0.79 13.53
CA VAL A 269 -3.80 1.17 13.45
C VAL A 269 -4.06 2.43 14.27
N LEU A 270 -3.50 2.54 15.46
CA LEU A 270 -3.59 3.73 16.29
C LEU A 270 -2.99 4.95 15.58
N ASN A 271 -1.78 4.85 15.07
CA ASN A 271 -1.09 5.97 14.45
C ASN A 271 -1.74 6.46 13.14
N ASN A 272 -2.40 5.57 12.40
CA ASN A 272 -2.92 5.91 11.08
C ASN A 272 -4.44 6.14 11.04
N TYR A 273 -5.20 5.58 11.98
CA TYR A 273 -6.66 5.54 11.88
C TYR A 273 -7.39 5.95 13.15
N TYR A 274 -6.72 6.01 14.30
CA TYR A 274 -7.30 6.46 15.55
C TYR A 274 -6.98 7.94 15.73
N HIS A 275 -8.01 8.77 15.72
CA HIS A 275 -7.92 10.18 16.13
C HIS A 275 -8.46 10.28 17.54
N GLU A 276 -7.59 10.57 18.50
CA GLU A 276 -8.03 10.88 19.86
C GLU A 276 -9.04 12.03 19.81
N ASN A 277 -10.29 11.72 20.07
CA ASN A 277 -11.26 12.76 20.39
C ASN A 277 -11.01 13.18 21.84
N LYS A 278 -10.55 14.41 22.04
CA LYS A 278 -10.32 14.97 23.40
C LYS A 278 -11.55 14.88 24.29
N GLU A 279 -12.74 14.91 23.69
CA GLU A 279 -14.02 14.77 24.37
C GLU A 279 -14.22 13.33 24.88
N ASP A 280 -13.83 12.32 24.14
CA ASP A 280 -13.92 10.92 24.57
C ASP A 280 -12.97 10.63 25.75
N VAL A 281 -11.75 11.17 25.71
CA VAL A 281 -10.79 11.07 26.81
C VAL A 281 -11.33 11.77 28.06
N LYS A 282 -11.92 12.97 27.91
CA LYS A 282 -12.56 13.72 29.01
C LYS A 282 -13.74 12.96 29.59
N ASN A 283 -14.63 12.44 28.72
CA ASN A 283 -15.82 11.70 29.16
C ASN A 283 -15.43 10.39 29.87
N MET A 284 -14.40 9.67 29.35
CA MET A 284 -13.86 8.50 30.03
C MET A 284 -13.36 8.84 31.44
N MET A 285 -12.57 9.91 31.56
CA MET A 285 -12.03 10.32 32.85
C MET A 285 -13.14 10.79 33.84
N LEU A 286 -14.16 11.48 33.35
CA LEU A 286 -15.28 11.97 34.18
C LEU A 286 -16.21 10.84 34.64
N ASN A 287 -16.34 9.77 33.86
CA ASN A 287 -17.21 8.63 34.14
C ASN A 287 -16.54 7.52 34.98
N MET A 288 -15.27 7.68 35.35
CA MET A 288 -14.58 6.70 36.23
C MET A 288 -14.99 6.73 37.69
N VAL A 289 -15.75 7.75 38.12
CA VAL A 289 -16.13 7.98 39.55
C VAL A 289 -17.62 8.32 39.68
N GLY A 290 -18.44 7.91 38.71
CA GLY A 290 -19.89 8.07 38.74
C GLY A 290 -20.62 6.81 39.16
#